data_eb76146b761736d298247664086b0090
#
_entry.id   eb76146b761736d298247664086b0090
#
_cell.length_a   1.000
_cell.length_b   1.000
_cell.length_c   1.000
_cell.angle_alpha   90.00
_cell.angle_beta   90.00
_cell.angle_gamma   90.00
#
_symmetry.space_group_name_H-M   'P 1'
#
loop_
_entity.id
_entity.type
_entity.pdbx_description
1 polymer ?
#
loop_
_entity_poly.entity_id
_entity_poly.type
_entity_poly.pdbx_seq_one_letter_code
_entity_poly.pdbx_strand_id
1 'polypeptide(L)'
;SDKDDERCTVVILDSVTDPHNVGAILRSADQFGASLVILPERHSANKVNENDVIQRSSAGAASWVPVSVVTNLSRCVEKLKESGFWVYGADAGGVSVADDMFAKKTVLVMGSEGTGISRLLKQQCDSIVSIPTCGKIDSLNVSVATGVLLYEIYRQSVNCT
;
A
#
# COMPACT_ATOMS: atom_id res chain seq x y z
N SER A 1 -7.95 -27.64 5.86
CA SER A 1 -8.54 -26.47 5.26
C SER A 1 -7.50 -25.38 5.12
N ASP A 2 -7.35 -24.97 3.95
CA ASP A 2 -6.24 -24.33 3.29
C ASP A 2 -6.04 -22.88 3.70
N LYS A 3 -5.20 -22.65 4.70
CA LYS A 3 -4.69 -21.31 5.01
C LYS A 3 -3.89 -20.70 3.85
N ASP A 4 -3.50 -21.52 2.87
CA ASP A 4 -2.76 -21.08 1.68
C ASP A 4 -3.63 -20.44 0.59
N ASP A 5 -4.96 -20.53 0.72
CA ASP A 5 -5.90 -19.97 -0.28
C ASP A 5 -6.51 -18.65 0.17
N GLU A 6 -6.16 -18.15 1.34
CA GLU A 6 -6.67 -16.90 1.88
C GLU A 6 -5.94 -15.70 1.27
N ARG A 7 -6.70 -14.72 0.77
CA ARG A 7 -6.12 -13.50 0.22
C ARG A 7 -5.43 -12.69 1.30
N CYS A 8 -4.24 -12.19 0.99
CA CYS A 8 -3.45 -11.37 1.88
C CYS A 8 -2.92 -10.15 1.12
N THR A 9 -3.22 -8.97 1.62
CA THR A 9 -2.74 -7.70 1.05
C THR A 9 -1.87 -6.99 2.05
N VAL A 10 -0.64 -6.69 1.65
CA VAL A 10 0.34 -5.92 2.42
C VAL A 10 0.58 -4.60 1.71
N VAL A 11 0.53 -3.50 2.43
CA VAL A 11 0.83 -2.16 1.90
C VAL A 11 2.18 -1.72 2.43
N ILE A 12 3.06 -1.29 1.52
CA ILE A 12 4.36 -0.71 1.86
C ILE A 12 4.34 0.77 1.49
N LEU A 13 4.66 1.63 2.44
CA LEU A 13 4.72 3.07 2.25
C LEU A 13 6.18 3.53 2.19
N ASP A 14 6.64 3.89 0.99
CA ASP A 14 8.00 4.38 0.77
C ASP A 14 8.03 5.90 0.86
N SER A 15 8.61 6.43 1.94
CA SER A 15 8.78 7.87 2.15
C SER A 15 7.47 8.67 2.24
N VAL A 16 6.41 8.09 2.78
CA VAL A 16 5.17 8.80 3.11
C VAL A 16 5.32 9.34 4.53
N THR A 17 5.59 10.64 4.65
CA THR A 17 5.97 11.27 5.91
C THR A 17 4.84 12.04 6.61
N ASP A 18 3.82 12.45 5.85
CA ASP A 18 2.70 13.22 6.39
C ASP A 18 1.79 12.31 7.24
N PRO A 19 1.63 12.59 8.53
CA PRO A 19 0.79 11.78 9.41
C PRO A 19 -0.69 11.77 9.00
N HIS A 20 -1.20 12.82 8.34
CA HIS A 20 -2.57 12.82 7.81
C HIS A 20 -2.72 11.76 6.71
N ASN A 21 -1.74 11.64 5.82
CA ASN A 21 -1.75 10.62 4.77
C ASN A 21 -1.63 9.21 5.36
N VAL A 22 -0.75 9.01 6.32
CA VAL A 22 -0.61 7.71 6.99
C VAL A 22 -1.91 7.31 7.66
N GLY A 23 -2.55 8.23 8.39
CA GLY A 23 -3.83 7.96 9.04
C GLY A 23 -4.94 7.60 8.04
N ALA A 24 -5.06 8.36 6.95
CA ALA A 24 -6.05 8.09 5.90
C ALA A 24 -5.80 6.74 5.22
N ILE A 25 -4.54 6.37 5.01
CA ILE A 25 -4.17 5.06 4.46
C ILE A 25 -4.56 3.92 5.41
N LEU A 26 -4.32 4.08 6.71
CA LEU A 26 -4.73 3.09 7.71
C LEU A 26 -6.25 2.92 7.75
N ARG A 27 -7.00 4.00 7.60
CA ARG A 27 -8.45 3.94 7.50
C ARG A 27 -8.91 3.14 6.28
N SER A 28 -8.30 3.37 5.11
CA SER A 28 -8.59 2.61 3.90
C SER A 28 -8.17 1.14 4.04
N ALA A 29 -7.02 0.88 4.67
CA ALA A 29 -6.56 -0.48 4.94
C ALA A 29 -7.57 -1.26 5.79
N ASP A 30 -8.13 -0.62 6.81
CA ASP A 30 -9.19 -1.20 7.62
C ASP A 30 -10.43 -1.53 6.79
N GLN A 31 -10.91 -0.58 6.00
CA GLN A 31 -12.13 -0.72 5.22
C GLN A 31 -12.04 -1.78 4.13
N PHE A 32 -10.87 -1.95 3.53
CA PHE A 32 -10.66 -2.85 2.40
C PHE A 32 -9.84 -4.10 2.74
N GLY A 33 -9.69 -4.40 4.03
CA GLY A 33 -9.16 -5.67 4.49
C GLY A 33 -7.68 -5.90 4.25
N ALA A 34 -6.85 -4.84 4.21
CA ALA A 34 -5.40 -5.02 4.18
C ALA A 34 -4.92 -5.67 5.47
N SER A 35 -4.02 -6.64 5.34
CA SER A 35 -3.53 -7.44 6.46
C SER A 35 -2.43 -6.76 7.26
N LEU A 36 -1.65 -5.89 6.62
CA LEU A 36 -0.48 -5.26 7.23
C LEU A 36 -0.10 -4.01 6.45
N VAL A 37 0.29 -2.96 7.17
CA VAL A 37 0.92 -1.76 6.60
C VAL A 37 2.35 -1.67 7.12
N ILE A 38 3.32 -1.54 6.22
CA ILE A 38 4.74 -1.50 6.53
C ILE A 38 5.28 -0.10 6.25
N LEU A 39 5.98 0.45 7.23
CA LEU A 39 6.63 1.75 7.18
C LEU A 39 8.13 1.59 7.37
N PRO A 40 8.98 2.40 6.70
CA PRO A 40 10.39 2.43 7.03
C PRO A 40 10.62 3.22 8.32
N GLU A 41 11.65 2.87 9.04
CA GLU A 41 12.06 3.58 10.26
C GLU A 41 12.45 5.03 9.96
N ARG A 42 13.11 5.27 8.81
CA ARG A 42 13.49 6.59 8.33
C ARG A 42 12.46 7.14 7.34
N HIS A 43 12.27 8.46 7.35
CA HIS A 43 11.40 9.19 6.42
C HIS A 43 9.94 8.71 6.47
N SER A 44 9.45 8.41 7.68
CA SER A 44 8.06 8.05 7.88
C SER A 44 7.53 8.54 9.23
N ALA A 45 6.21 8.57 9.37
CA ALA A 45 5.53 8.80 10.64
C ALA A 45 5.51 7.48 11.43
N ASN A 46 6.63 7.10 12.01
CA ASN A 46 6.86 5.76 12.55
C ASN A 46 6.31 5.50 13.96
N LYS A 47 5.86 6.53 14.67
CA LYS A 47 5.23 6.39 16.00
C LYS A 47 3.72 6.44 15.89
N VAL A 48 3.15 5.51 15.14
CA VAL A 48 1.75 5.49 14.76
C VAL A 48 0.82 5.52 15.98
N ASN A 49 1.09 4.73 17.01
CA ASN A 49 0.23 4.64 18.18
C ASN A 49 0.32 5.85 19.13
N GLU A 50 1.37 6.64 19.00
CA GLU A 50 1.60 7.83 19.83
C GLU A 50 1.23 9.14 19.11
N ASN A 51 0.86 9.06 17.85
CA ASN A 51 0.61 10.25 17.01
C ASN A 51 -0.89 10.57 16.97
N ASP A 52 -1.27 11.68 17.60
CA ASP A 52 -2.67 12.13 17.65
C ASP A 52 -3.26 12.43 16.27
N VAL A 53 -2.46 12.93 15.33
CA VAL A 53 -2.92 13.22 13.97
C VAL A 53 -3.27 11.92 13.27
N ILE A 54 -2.43 10.88 13.41
CA ILE A 54 -2.70 9.56 12.83
C ILE A 54 -3.94 8.93 13.47
N GLN A 55 -4.09 9.03 14.77
CA GLN A 55 -5.27 8.49 15.46
C GLN A 55 -6.55 9.16 14.95
N ARG A 56 -6.57 10.47 14.81
CA ARG A 56 -7.75 11.20 14.31
C ARG A 56 -8.01 10.98 12.82
N SER A 57 -6.98 11.07 11.98
CA SER A 57 -7.14 10.91 10.52
C SER A 57 -7.47 9.48 10.12
N SER A 58 -7.10 8.50 10.94
CA SER A 58 -7.48 7.10 10.74
C SER A 58 -8.87 6.76 11.30
N ALA A 59 -9.54 7.69 11.96
CA ALA A 59 -10.80 7.45 12.69
C ALA A 59 -10.64 6.31 13.73
N GLY A 60 -9.46 6.21 14.33
CA GLY A 60 -9.12 5.19 15.33
C GLY A 60 -8.56 3.89 14.76
N ALA A 61 -8.59 3.68 13.45
CA ALA A 61 -8.12 2.42 12.81
C ALA A 61 -6.65 2.11 13.10
N ALA A 62 -5.83 3.13 13.38
CA ALA A 62 -4.44 2.95 13.79
C ALA A 62 -4.27 2.07 15.04
N SER A 63 -5.32 1.92 15.84
CA SER A 63 -5.29 1.11 17.06
C SER A 63 -5.44 -0.40 16.79
N TRP A 64 -5.97 -0.80 15.64
CA TRP A 64 -6.18 -2.23 15.34
C TRP A 64 -5.63 -2.70 13.99
N VAL A 65 -5.37 -1.83 13.04
CA VAL A 65 -4.70 -2.22 11.78
C VAL A 65 -3.25 -2.58 12.11
N PRO A 66 -2.78 -3.78 11.76
CA PRO A 66 -1.39 -4.15 12.01
C PRO A 66 -0.43 -3.25 11.23
N VAL A 67 0.53 -2.68 11.94
CA VAL A 67 1.58 -1.83 11.38
C VAL A 67 2.93 -2.38 11.81
N SER A 68 3.86 -2.51 10.87
CA SER A 68 5.23 -2.89 11.13
C SER A 68 6.18 -1.81 10.66
N VAL A 69 7.16 -1.46 11.49
CA VAL A 69 8.22 -0.53 11.14
C VAL A 69 9.50 -1.32 10.90
N VAL A 70 10.11 -1.16 9.73
CA VAL A 70 11.29 -1.90 9.32
C VAL A 70 12.44 -0.97 8.99
N THR A 71 13.68 -1.43 9.19
CA THR A 71 14.89 -0.64 8.88
C THR A 71 15.21 -0.63 7.39
N ASN A 72 14.82 -1.67 6.65
CA ASN A 72 15.18 -1.83 5.24
C ASN A 72 14.01 -2.38 4.45
N LEU A 73 13.32 -1.51 3.70
CA LEU A 73 12.18 -1.89 2.86
C LEU A 73 12.57 -2.86 1.75
N SER A 74 13.73 -2.66 1.13
CA SER A 74 14.21 -3.54 0.05
C SER A 74 14.34 -4.99 0.51
N ARG A 75 14.93 -5.19 1.68
CA ARG A 75 15.05 -6.53 2.28
C ARG A 75 13.68 -7.11 2.66
N CYS A 76 12.79 -6.28 3.13
CA CYS A 76 11.42 -6.68 3.44
C CYS A 76 10.69 -7.17 2.18
N VAL A 77 10.82 -6.45 1.06
CA VAL A 77 10.25 -6.86 -0.22
C VAL A 77 10.81 -8.20 -0.68
N GLU A 78 12.12 -8.41 -0.58
CA GLU A 78 12.74 -9.70 -0.92
C GLU A 78 12.12 -10.86 -0.14
N LYS A 79 11.95 -10.69 1.16
CA LYS A 79 11.34 -11.72 2.02
C LYS A 79 9.89 -11.99 1.66
N LEU A 80 9.12 -10.97 1.34
CA LEU A 80 7.74 -11.13 0.90
C LEU A 80 7.66 -11.88 -0.44
N LYS A 81 8.54 -11.58 -1.38
CA LYS A 81 8.62 -12.29 -2.65
C LYS A 81 8.96 -13.77 -2.44
N GLU A 82 9.91 -14.07 -1.57
CA GLU A 82 10.26 -15.44 -1.19
C GLU A 82 9.08 -16.20 -0.58
N SER A 83 8.18 -15.48 0.10
CA SER A 83 6.96 -16.04 0.69
C SER A 83 5.78 -16.14 -0.29
N GLY A 84 6.00 -15.85 -1.56
CA GLY A 84 5.01 -16.02 -2.62
C GLY A 84 4.16 -14.78 -2.92
N PHE A 85 4.52 -13.61 -2.40
CA PHE A 85 3.83 -12.36 -2.71
C PHE A 85 4.25 -11.83 -4.08
N TRP A 86 3.27 -11.34 -4.84
CA TRP A 86 3.51 -10.56 -6.06
C TRP A 86 3.51 -9.07 -5.70
N VAL A 87 4.53 -8.34 -6.13
CA VAL A 87 4.76 -6.94 -5.72
C VAL A 87 4.33 -5.99 -6.83
N TYR A 88 3.37 -5.13 -6.52
CA TYR A 88 2.85 -4.10 -7.41
C TYR A 88 3.31 -2.73 -6.90
N GLY A 89 3.98 -1.97 -7.76
CA GLY A 89 4.32 -0.58 -7.48
C GLY A 89 3.34 0.36 -8.17
N ALA A 90 2.88 1.38 -7.48
CA ALA A 90 1.99 2.39 -8.05
C ALA A 90 2.80 3.53 -8.68
N ASP A 91 2.63 3.75 -9.98
CA ASP A 91 3.31 4.81 -10.72
C ASP A 91 2.50 5.18 -11.97
N ALA A 92 2.55 6.44 -12.36
CA ALA A 92 1.80 6.98 -13.51
C ALA A 92 2.12 6.27 -14.83
N GLY A 93 3.32 5.69 -15.00
CA GLY A 93 3.73 4.99 -16.22
C GLY A 93 3.33 3.50 -16.26
N GLY A 94 2.59 3.01 -15.28
CA GLY A 94 2.24 1.60 -15.18
C GLY A 94 1.05 1.18 -16.03
N VAL A 95 0.78 -0.13 -16.01
CA VAL A 95 -0.42 -0.72 -16.61
C VAL A 95 -1.66 -0.25 -15.84
N SER A 96 -2.73 0.08 -16.55
CA SER A 96 -3.98 0.48 -15.90
C SER A 96 -4.47 -0.61 -14.94
N VAL A 97 -4.79 -0.22 -13.71
CA VAL A 97 -5.32 -1.13 -12.70
C VAL A 97 -6.69 -1.73 -13.12
N ALA A 98 -7.40 -1.07 -14.05
CA ALA A 98 -8.65 -1.57 -14.61
C ALA A 98 -8.45 -2.82 -15.48
N ASP A 99 -7.25 -3.00 -16.03
CA ASP A 99 -6.90 -4.10 -16.94
C ASP A 99 -6.04 -5.18 -16.28
N ASP A 100 -5.68 -5.01 -15.01
CA ASP A 100 -4.82 -5.94 -14.28
C ASP A 100 -5.61 -6.75 -13.26
N MET A 101 -5.13 -7.95 -12.97
CA MET A 101 -5.67 -8.80 -11.91
C MET A 101 -4.64 -8.96 -10.80
N PHE A 102 -5.02 -8.60 -9.59
CA PHE A 102 -4.15 -8.73 -8.44
C PHE A 102 -4.05 -10.18 -7.97
N ALA A 103 -2.84 -10.58 -7.62
CA ALA A 103 -2.57 -11.90 -7.04
C ALA A 103 -3.26 -12.07 -5.69
N LYS A 104 -3.44 -13.31 -5.24
CA LYS A 104 -4.00 -13.60 -3.90
C LYS A 104 -3.11 -13.04 -2.78
N LYS A 105 -1.79 -13.20 -2.91
CA LYS A 105 -0.80 -12.60 -2.02
C LYS A 105 -0.23 -11.38 -2.71
N THR A 106 -0.73 -10.21 -2.35
CA THR A 106 -0.39 -8.93 -2.99
C THR A 106 0.38 -8.04 -2.04
N VAL A 107 1.49 -7.49 -2.52
CA VAL A 107 2.15 -6.34 -1.92
C VAL A 107 1.87 -5.12 -2.80
N LEU A 108 1.35 -4.05 -2.21
CA LEU A 108 1.17 -2.77 -2.87
C LEU A 108 2.20 -1.78 -2.32
N VAL A 109 3.09 -1.29 -3.18
CA VAL A 109 4.11 -0.30 -2.82
C VAL A 109 3.65 1.07 -3.28
N MET A 110 3.54 2.01 -2.33
CA MET A 110 3.19 3.41 -2.58
C MET A 110 4.39 4.29 -2.26
N GLY A 111 4.66 5.25 -3.12
CA GLY A 111 5.73 6.23 -2.91
C GLY A 111 5.19 7.58 -2.46
N SER A 112 6.11 8.51 -2.16
CA SER A 112 5.76 9.88 -1.80
C SER A 112 5.22 10.66 -3.01
N GLU A 113 4.44 11.70 -2.71
CA GLU A 113 4.08 12.68 -3.72
C GLU A 113 5.33 13.38 -4.25
N GLY A 114 5.44 13.57 -5.54
CA GLY A 114 6.56 14.23 -6.19
C GLY A 114 7.70 13.29 -6.61
N THR A 115 8.29 12.52 -5.70
CA THR A 115 9.39 11.61 -6.02
C THR A 115 8.95 10.19 -6.36
N GLY A 116 7.76 9.79 -5.92
CA GLY A 116 7.25 8.43 -6.14
C GLY A 116 8.00 7.37 -5.35
N ILE A 117 8.01 6.16 -5.88
CA ILE A 117 8.73 5.01 -5.29
C ILE A 117 10.22 5.16 -5.56
N SER A 118 11.06 4.83 -4.58
CA SER A 118 12.52 4.83 -4.76
C SER A 118 12.91 3.87 -5.89
N ARG A 119 14.00 4.19 -6.58
CA ARG A 119 14.47 3.42 -7.74
C ARG A 119 14.68 1.94 -7.41
N LEU A 120 15.28 1.64 -6.27
CA LEU A 120 15.56 0.26 -5.86
C LEU A 120 14.25 -0.53 -5.65
N LEU A 121 13.30 0.03 -4.93
CA LEU A 121 12.00 -0.62 -4.71
C LEU A 121 11.23 -0.79 -6.03
N LYS A 122 11.30 0.20 -6.91
CA LYS A 122 10.65 0.12 -8.22
C LYS A 122 11.21 -1.05 -9.04
N GLN A 123 12.52 -1.26 -9.01
CA GLN A 123 13.17 -2.39 -9.68
C GLN A 123 12.75 -3.76 -9.11
N GLN A 124 12.39 -3.80 -7.83
CA GLN A 124 11.94 -5.02 -7.16
C GLN A 124 10.47 -5.35 -7.42
N CYS A 125 9.69 -4.39 -7.91
CA CYS A 125 8.29 -4.63 -8.25
C CYS A 125 8.17 -5.62 -9.41
N ASP A 126 7.25 -6.57 -9.28
CA ASP A 126 6.92 -7.51 -10.35
C ASP A 126 6.06 -6.84 -11.44
N SER A 127 5.22 -5.90 -11.05
CA SER A 127 4.36 -5.11 -11.93
C SER A 127 4.31 -3.67 -11.47
N ILE A 128 4.17 -2.75 -12.42
CA ILE A 128 3.89 -1.34 -12.14
C ILE A 128 2.47 -1.07 -12.61
N VAL A 129 1.63 -0.57 -11.72
CA VAL A 129 0.22 -0.29 -11.97
C VAL A 129 -0.06 1.20 -11.86
N SER A 130 -1.04 1.67 -12.62
CA SER A 130 -1.48 3.06 -12.59
C SER A 130 -3.00 3.15 -12.48
N ILE A 131 -3.47 4.27 -11.93
CA ILE A 131 -4.88 4.60 -11.90
C ILE A 131 -5.17 5.47 -13.14
N PRO A 132 -6.05 5.04 -14.05
CA PRO A 132 -6.41 5.87 -15.19
C PRO A 132 -7.19 7.10 -14.71
N THR A 133 -6.73 8.28 -15.10
CA THR A 133 -7.36 9.56 -14.76
C THR A 133 -7.47 10.44 -16.00
N CYS A 134 -8.37 11.41 -15.96
CA CYS A 134 -8.63 12.32 -17.07
C CYS A 134 -8.39 13.80 -16.70
N GLY A 135 -7.83 14.05 -15.52
CA GLY A 135 -7.60 15.40 -15.02
C GLY A 135 -6.38 16.09 -15.63
N LYS A 136 -6.24 17.39 -15.36
CA LYS A 136 -5.10 18.19 -15.80
C LYS A 136 -3.92 18.15 -14.82
N ILE A 137 -4.18 17.79 -13.57
CA ILE A 137 -3.16 17.60 -12.54
C ILE A 137 -2.57 16.21 -12.71
N ASP A 138 -1.25 16.08 -12.53
CA ASP A 138 -0.49 14.87 -12.91
C ASP A 138 -0.76 13.65 -12.03
N SER A 139 -1.24 13.84 -10.80
CA SER A 139 -1.39 12.74 -9.85
C SER A 139 -2.48 12.98 -8.82
N LEU A 140 -2.93 11.90 -8.20
CA LEU A 140 -3.79 11.93 -7.00
C LEU A 140 -2.92 12.08 -5.75
N ASN A 141 -3.52 12.62 -4.68
CA ASN A 141 -2.93 12.53 -3.34
C ASN A 141 -2.66 11.05 -3.01
N VAL A 142 -1.54 10.77 -2.33
CA VAL A 142 -1.10 9.39 -2.07
C VAL A 142 -2.13 8.59 -1.27
N SER A 143 -2.81 9.20 -0.30
CA SER A 143 -3.83 8.49 0.48
C SER A 143 -5.07 8.16 -0.36
N VAL A 144 -5.44 9.07 -1.27
CA VAL A 144 -6.54 8.84 -2.22
C VAL A 144 -6.17 7.72 -3.20
N ALA A 145 -4.98 7.78 -3.79
CA ALA A 145 -4.49 6.75 -4.69
C ALA A 145 -4.45 5.36 -4.00
N THR A 146 -3.96 5.32 -2.77
CA THR A 146 -3.93 4.08 -1.98
C THR A 146 -5.33 3.53 -1.75
N GLY A 147 -6.28 4.37 -1.39
CA GLY A 147 -7.68 3.96 -1.20
C GLY A 147 -8.30 3.39 -2.47
N VAL A 148 -8.07 4.02 -3.62
CA VAL A 148 -8.56 3.54 -4.92
C VAL A 148 -7.98 2.16 -5.25
N LEU A 149 -6.66 2.00 -5.08
CA LEU A 149 -5.98 0.72 -5.36
C LEU A 149 -6.43 -0.39 -4.39
N LEU A 150 -6.54 -0.09 -3.12
CA LEU A 150 -7.03 -1.06 -2.12
C LEU A 150 -8.47 -1.46 -2.40
N TYR A 151 -9.32 -0.52 -2.79
CA TYR A 151 -10.69 -0.85 -3.20
C TYR A 151 -10.70 -1.81 -4.39
N GLU A 152 -9.88 -1.57 -5.41
CA GLU A 152 -9.82 -2.44 -6.58
C GLU A 152 -9.33 -3.84 -6.22
N ILE A 153 -8.32 -3.96 -5.36
CA ILE A 153 -7.86 -5.25 -4.85
C ILE A 153 -8.98 -5.98 -4.10
N TYR A 154 -9.68 -5.26 -3.22
CA TYR A 154 -10.79 -5.80 -2.45
C TYR A 154 -11.95 -6.24 -3.36
N ARG A 155 -12.33 -5.39 -4.33
CA ARG A 155 -13.40 -5.67 -5.28
C ARG A 155 -13.12 -6.96 -6.06
N GLN A 156 -11.91 -7.13 -6.53
CA GLN A 156 -11.51 -8.37 -7.22
C GLN A 156 -11.60 -9.59 -6.31
N SER A 157 -11.27 -9.44 -5.04
CA SER A 157 -11.31 -10.55 -4.08
C SER A 157 -12.74 -11.03 -3.78
N VAL A 158 -13.72 -10.13 -3.70
CA VAL A 158 -15.12 -10.49 -3.41
C VAL A 158 -15.87 -11.00 -4.64
N ASN A 159 -15.41 -10.66 -5.84
CA ASN A 159 -16.02 -11.11 -7.09
C ASN A 159 -15.48 -12.47 -7.58
N CYS A 160 -14.50 -13.03 -6.89
CA CYS A 160 -13.90 -14.34 -7.23
C CYS A 160 -14.50 -15.52 -6.46
N THR A 161 -15.65 -15.32 -5.84
CA THR A 161 -16.37 -16.40 -5.13
C THR A 161 -17.42 -17.05 -6.02
#